data_e115806c90fa9ecae35a7bc52a1ab05e
#
_entry.id   e115806c90fa9ecae35a7bc52a1ab05e
#
_cell.length_a   1.000
_cell.length_b   1.000
_cell.length_c   1.000
_cell.angle_alpha   90.00
_cell.angle_beta   90.00
_cell.angle_gamma   90.00
#
_symmetry.space_group_name_H-M   'P 1'
#
loop_
_entity.id
_entity.type
_entity.pdbx_description
1 polymer ?
#
loop_
_entity_poly.entity_id
_entity_poly.type
_entity_poly.pdbx_seq_one_letter_code
_entity_poly.pdbx_strand_id
1 'polypeptide(L)'
;VVFPNEDLHELDVVCLPSGQQPICIECKSGEFRRDIDKYLRLRKRLGLDRSRFVICAADLTQEQASGLSAMYELTFVNLETLAPHLATLLQPARARTTVLA
;
A
#
# COMPACT_ATOMS: atom_id res chain seq x y z
N VAL A 1 -0.31 -8.38 11.19
CA VAL A 1 -0.27 -7.46 12.34
C VAL A 1 -1.66 -7.16 12.82
N VAL A 2 -1.85 -7.28 14.11
CA VAL A 2 -3.13 -7.01 14.75
C VAL A 2 -2.96 -5.85 15.70
N PHE A 3 -3.89 -4.91 15.65
CA PHE A 3 -3.84 -3.73 16.51
C PHE A 3 -4.82 -3.89 17.66
N PRO A 4 -4.32 -3.90 18.91
CA PRO A 4 -5.21 -4.02 20.04
C PRO A 4 -6.17 -2.84 20.11
N ASN A 5 -7.37 -3.09 20.61
CA ASN A 5 -8.36 -2.05 20.81
C ASN A 5 -8.87 -1.43 19.53
N GLU A 6 -8.58 -2.02 18.40
CA GLU A 6 -9.13 -1.58 17.14
C GLU A 6 -10.26 -2.49 16.74
N ASP A 7 -10.83 -2.24 15.58
CA ASP A 7 -11.88 -3.06 15.04
C ASP A 7 -11.37 -4.44 14.67
N LEU A 8 -10.37 -4.89 15.36
CA LEU A 8 -9.73 -6.16 15.10
C LEU A 8 -9.21 -6.21 13.68
N HIS A 9 -8.71 -5.08 13.25
CA HIS A 9 -8.19 -4.99 11.90
C HIS A 9 -6.87 -5.72 11.81
N GLU A 10 -6.77 -6.57 10.82
CA GLU A 10 -5.61 -7.40 10.59
C GLU A 10 -5.09 -7.13 9.19
N LEU A 11 -3.83 -6.73 9.10
CA LEU A 11 -3.20 -6.47 7.82
C LEU A 11 -2.64 -7.77 7.25
N ASP A 12 -2.81 -7.95 5.95
CA ASP A 12 -2.35 -9.17 5.30
C ASP A 12 -0.83 -9.26 5.29
N VAL A 13 -0.17 -8.17 4.94
CA VAL A 13 1.29 -8.18 4.83
C VAL A 13 1.82 -6.85 5.32
N VAL A 14 2.90 -6.91 6.09
CA VAL A 14 3.63 -5.71 6.49
C VAL A 14 5.09 -5.93 6.17
N CYS A 15 5.65 -5.06 5.36
CA CYS A 15 7.06 -5.07 5.04
C CYS A 15 7.77 -4.03 5.89
N LEU A 16 8.88 -4.42 6.50
CA LEU A 16 9.63 -3.52 7.38
C LEU A 16 11.03 -3.31 6.79
N PRO A 17 11.14 -2.49 5.74
CA PRO A 17 12.45 -2.27 5.12
C PRO A 17 13.37 -1.52 6.07
N SER A 18 14.65 -1.86 6.03
CA SER A 18 15.64 -1.24 6.89
C SER A 18 15.76 0.25 6.56
N GLY A 19 15.68 1.09 7.60
CA GLY A 19 15.85 2.51 7.42
C GLY A 19 14.71 3.22 6.72
N GLN A 20 13.57 2.56 6.57
CA GLN A 20 12.41 3.14 5.90
C GLN A 20 11.15 2.87 6.71
N GLN A 21 10.10 3.60 6.36
CA GLN A 21 8.81 3.35 6.98
C GLN A 21 8.26 2.01 6.54
N PRO A 22 7.39 1.41 7.35
CA PRO A 22 6.73 0.17 6.95
C PRO A 22 5.90 0.33 5.69
N ILE A 23 5.69 -0.77 4.98
CA ILE A 23 4.80 -0.84 3.85
C ILE A 23 3.72 -1.84 4.21
N CYS A 24 2.47 -1.41 4.17
CA CYS A 24 1.34 -2.26 4.51
C CYS A 24 0.60 -2.62 3.23
N ILE A 25 0.32 -3.90 3.06
CA ILE A 25 -0.36 -4.40 1.86
C ILE A 25 -1.58 -5.18 2.28
N GLU A 26 -2.72 -4.79 1.74
CA GLU A 26 -3.97 -5.47 1.98
C GLU A 26 -4.44 -6.09 0.68
N CYS A 27 -4.63 -7.40 0.66
CA CYS A 27 -5.05 -8.12 -0.54
C CYS A 27 -6.54 -8.37 -0.49
N LYS A 28 -7.25 -8.00 -1.55
CA LYS A 28 -8.69 -8.16 -1.61
C LYS A 28 -9.08 -8.86 -2.90
N SER A 29 -10.03 -9.78 -2.81
CA SER A 29 -10.52 -10.49 -3.98
C SER A 29 -11.97 -10.18 -4.28
N GLY A 30 -12.59 -9.30 -3.52
CA GLY A 30 -13.98 -8.95 -3.73
C GLY A 30 -14.21 -7.49 -3.45
N GLU A 31 -15.38 -7.19 -2.92
CA GLU A 31 -15.74 -5.81 -2.65
C GLU A 31 -14.86 -5.23 -1.55
N PHE A 32 -14.24 -4.12 -1.85
CA PHE A 32 -13.37 -3.43 -0.89
C PHE A 32 -13.81 -2.00 -0.61
N ARG A 33 -14.77 -1.48 -1.39
CA ARG A 33 -15.13 -0.07 -1.27
C ARG A 33 -15.72 0.28 0.08
N ARG A 34 -16.37 -0.67 0.71
CA ARG A 34 -16.92 -0.46 2.05
C ARG A 34 -15.82 -0.22 3.09
N ASP A 35 -14.64 -0.73 2.82
CA ASP A 35 -13.56 -0.70 3.80
C ASP A 35 -12.59 0.46 3.57
N ILE A 36 -12.82 1.28 2.56
CA ILE A 36 -11.89 2.37 2.24
C ILE A 36 -11.71 3.31 3.42
N ASP A 37 -12.79 3.69 4.07
CA ASP A 37 -12.68 4.60 5.23
C ASP A 37 -11.86 3.98 6.35
N LYS A 38 -12.00 2.69 6.55
CA LYS A 38 -11.22 1.99 7.56
C LYS A 38 -9.74 2.03 7.21
N TYR A 39 -9.41 1.81 5.94
CA TYR A 39 -8.01 1.85 5.51
C TYR A 39 -7.43 3.24 5.64
N LEU A 40 -8.21 4.27 5.33
CA LEU A 40 -7.74 5.65 5.47
C LEU A 40 -7.45 5.97 6.92
N ARG A 41 -8.31 5.57 7.84
CA ARG A 41 -8.08 5.78 9.26
C ARG A 41 -6.81 5.05 9.71
N LEU A 42 -6.64 3.84 9.25
CA LEU A 42 -5.50 3.04 9.63
C LEU A 42 -4.20 3.65 9.10
N ARG A 43 -4.21 4.11 7.85
CA ARG A 43 -3.03 4.76 7.29
C ARG A 43 -2.62 5.98 8.11
N LYS A 44 -3.61 6.80 8.49
CA LYS A 44 -3.33 7.98 9.29
C LYS A 44 -2.80 7.63 10.66
N ARG A 45 -3.38 6.59 11.26
CA ARG A 45 -2.94 6.13 12.57
C ARG A 45 -1.51 5.66 12.54
N LEU A 46 -1.11 5.00 11.47
CA LEU A 46 0.25 4.51 11.33
C LEU A 46 1.22 5.60 10.86
N GLY A 47 0.71 6.74 10.44
CA GLY A 47 1.55 7.82 9.97
C GLY A 47 2.27 7.51 8.67
N LEU A 48 1.66 6.69 7.83
CA LEU A 48 2.29 6.26 6.59
C LEU A 48 1.93 7.16 5.43
N ASP A 49 2.87 7.33 4.52
CA ASP A 49 2.59 7.97 3.25
C ASP A 49 1.62 7.11 2.45
N ARG A 50 0.84 7.73 1.58
CA ARG A 50 -0.15 7.01 0.79
C ARG A 50 0.48 5.91 -0.06
N SER A 51 1.73 6.10 -0.48
CA SER A 51 2.41 5.10 -1.30
C SER A 51 2.76 3.85 -0.52
N ARG A 52 2.70 3.91 0.81
CA ARG A 52 3.08 2.80 1.66
C ARG A 52 1.90 2.06 2.26
N PHE A 53 0.69 2.44 1.91
CA PHE A 53 -0.50 1.67 2.27
C PHE A 53 -1.16 1.23 0.99
N VAL A 54 -0.99 -0.04 0.66
CA VAL A 54 -1.31 -0.58 -0.66
C VAL A 54 -2.49 -1.53 -0.58
N ILE A 55 -3.46 -1.30 -1.44
CA ILE A 55 -4.60 -2.21 -1.59
C ILE A 55 -4.39 -2.94 -2.90
N CYS A 56 -4.17 -4.23 -2.83
CA CYS A 56 -3.98 -5.06 -4.02
C CYS A 56 -5.27 -5.81 -4.30
N ALA A 57 -5.90 -5.48 -5.41
CA ALA A 57 -7.16 -6.11 -5.80
C ALA A 57 -7.00 -6.71 -7.18
N ALA A 58 -7.13 -8.03 -7.25
CA ALA A 58 -6.89 -8.76 -8.49
C ALA A 58 -7.86 -8.36 -9.60
N ASP A 59 -9.07 -7.94 -9.22
CA ASP A 59 -10.11 -7.61 -10.19
C ASP A 59 -9.96 -6.24 -10.82
N LEU A 60 -9.04 -5.42 -10.34
CA LEU A 60 -8.88 -4.08 -10.87
C LEU A 60 -8.01 -4.09 -12.11
N THR A 61 -8.43 -3.30 -13.12
CA THR A 61 -7.54 -3.00 -14.22
C THR A 61 -6.56 -1.92 -13.76
N GLN A 62 -5.50 -1.74 -14.52
CA GLN A 62 -4.53 -0.70 -14.20
C GLN A 62 -5.18 0.68 -14.19
N GLU A 63 -6.09 0.92 -15.13
CA GLU A 63 -6.79 2.19 -15.19
C GLU A 63 -7.68 2.42 -13.98
N GLN A 64 -8.40 1.37 -13.56
CA GLN A 64 -9.24 1.48 -12.38
C GLN A 64 -8.40 1.72 -11.12
N ALA A 65 -7.30 1.01 -11.00
CA ALA A 65 -6.41 1.17 -9.86
C ALA A 65 -5.85 2.59 -9.80
N SER A 66 -5.43 3.12 -10.94
CA SER A 66 -4.92 4.49 -11.00
C SER A 66 -5.98 5.50 -10.61
N GLY A 67 -7.20 5.30 -11.08
CA GLY A 67 -8.31 6.19 -10.75
C GLY A 67 -8.60 6.20 -9.26
N LEU A 68 -8.63 5.02 -8.66
CA LEU A 68 -8.87 4.93 -7.22
C LEU A 68 -7.74 5.55 -6.42
N SER A 69 -6.51 5.36 -6.86
CA SER A 69 -5.36 5.96 -6.18
C SER A 69 -5.42 7.48 -6.25
N ALA A 70 -5.96 8.03 -7.33
CA ALA A 70 -6.10 9.46 -7.46
C ALA A 70 -7.24 10.00 -6.60
N MET A 71 -8.27 9.20 -6.36
CA MET A 71 -9.43 9.64 -5.58
C MET A 71 -9.21 9.57 -4.07
N TYR A 72 -8.45 8.59 -3.63
CA TYR A 72 -8.25 8.35 -2.21
C TYR A 72 -6.78 8.46 -1.86
N GLU A 73 -6.50 8.72 -0.58
CA GLU A 73 -5.12 8.82 -0.13
C GLU A 73 -4.57 7.45 0.22
N LEU A 74 -4.67 6.54 -0.71
CA LEU A 74 -4.18 5.17 -0.64
C LEU A 74 -3.60 4.82 -2.00
N THR A 75 -2.89 3.71 -2.08
CA THR A 75 -2.39 3.22 -3.35
C THR A 75 -3.12 1.94 -3.71
N PHE A 76 -3.71 1.92 -4.89
CA PHE A 76 -4.41 0.74 -5.40
C PHE A 76 -3.60 0.14 -6.53
N VAL A 77 -3.42 -1.17 -6.48
CA VAL A 77 -2.68 -1.89 -7.52
C VAL A 77 -3.40 -3.19 -7.83
N ASN A 78 -3.05 -3.82 -8.95
CA ASN A 78 -3.48 -5.16 -9.23
C ASN A 78 -2.26 -6.09 -9.12
N LEU A 79 -2.44 -7.37 -9.47
CA LEU A 79 -1.35 -8.32 -9.31
C LEU A 79 -0.15 -7.99 -10.20
N GLU A 80 -0.40 -7.39 -11.35
CA GLU A 80 0.67 -7.06 -12.28
C GLU A 80 1.46 -5.84 -11.86
N THR A 81 0.82 -4.91 -11.17
CA THR A 81 1.47 -3.65 -10.81
C THR A 81 1.97 -3.62 -9.38
N LEU A 82 1.66 -4.64 -8.59
CA LEU A 82 2.10 -4.69 -7.20
C LEU A 82 3.63 -4.72 -7.10
N ALA A 83 4.27 -5.66 -7.79
CA ALA A 83 5.72 -5.80 -7.68
C ALA A 83 6.47 -4.57 -8.17
N PRO A 84 6.10 -3.99 -9.32
CA PRO A 84 6.75 -2.74 -9.74
C PRO A 84 6.60 -1.61 -8.72
N HIS A 85 5.44 -1.50 -8.10
CA HIS A 85 5.24 -0.46 -7.10
C HIS A 85 6.14 -0.68 -5.89
N LEU A 86 6.22 -1.92 -5.41
CA LEU A 86 7.09 -2.23 -4.28
C LEU A 86 8.55 -1.99 -4.63
N ALA A 87 8.96 -2.35 -5.83
CA ALA A 87 10.33 -2.11 -6.26
C ALA A 87 10.66 -0.63 -6.22
N THR A 88 9.73 0.21 -6.64
CA THR A 88 9.93 1.65 -6.59
C THR A 88 10.16 2.12 -5.16
N LEU A 89 9.37 1.61 -4.22
CA LEU A 89 9.51 2.01 -2.83
C LEU A 89 10.80 1.52 -2.19
N LEU A 90 11.26 0.36 -2.60
CA LEU A 90 12.42 -0.28 -1.96
C LEU A 90 13.76 0.12 -2.57
N GLN A 91 13.76 0.88 -3.65
CA GLN A 91 14.98 1.23 -4.35
C GLN A 91 15.48 2.67 -4.22
N PRO A 92 14.83 3.57 -3.50
CA PRO A 92 15.21 4.98 -3.58
C PRO A 92 16.68 5.24 -3.24
N ALA A 93 17.21 4.60 -2.23
CA ALA A 93 18.61 4.80 -1.86
C ALA A 93 19.53 4.24 -2.92
N ARG A 94 19.19 3.08 -3.46
CA ARG A 94 19.98 2.47 -4.52
C ARG A 94 19.97 3.30 -5.77
N ALA A 95 18.81 3.87 -6.10
CA ALA A 95 18.71 4.71 -7.28
C ALA A 95 19.63 5.90 -7.18
N ARG A 96 19.69 6.51 -6.01
CA ARG A 96 20.60 7.64 -5.84
C ARG A 96 22.05 7.23 -6.03
N THR A 97 22.40 6.09 -5.51
CA THR A 97 23.75 5.57 -5.66
C THR A 97 24.07 5.32 -7.13
N THR A 98 23.13 4.76 -7.83
CA THR A 98 23.31 4.48 -9.25
C THR A 98 23.56 5.73 -10.03
N VAL A 99 22.85 6.78 -9.71
CA VAL A 99 23.01 8.05 -10.41
C VAL A 99 24.41 8.59 -10.26
N LEU A 100 25.00 8.39 -9.11
CA LEU A 100 26.35 8.87 -8.85
C LEU A 100 27.41 8.06 -9.55
N ALA A 101 27.07 6.87 -9.87
CA ALA A 101 28.02 6.02 -10.59
C ALA A 101 28.08 6.44 -12.04
#